data_d6126b65a169a939bd1b8d61b6a7489c
#
_entry.id   d6126b65a169a939bd1b8d61b6a7489c
#
_cell.length_a   1.000
_cell.length_b   1.000
_cell.length_c   1.000
_cell.angle_alpha   90.00
_cell.angle_beta   90.00
_cell.angle_gamma   90.00
#
_symmetry.space_group_name_H-M   'P 1'
#
loop_
_entity.id
_entity.type
_entity.pdbx_description
1 polymer ?
#
loop_
_entity_poly.entity_id
_entity_poly.type
_entity_poly.pdbx_seq_one_letter_code
_entity_poly.pdbx_strand_id
1 'polypeptide(L)'
;MTQRLIDAHAHVFLGDMPHVANPRHRIDWDYTIEQYLETMDRHGVERAALAAASPYGDYNDYMIASVRGRPRLRCTVIVKPGVERYTLDAMKRDNVVGVRLPYINLDPLPELTDFKYQRLLRRFRDLDWHVHLHLDGPRLPLVMPALEASGVKLVVDHYGRPDPKLGVNCAGFQMLLRALQKGNTWVKVSAGYRLGRERVAAYGLALLKEAPERLLWASDCPFVGHEKEVTYQETIDDVLAWLPAGARDRVFWQNAEKLYFN
;
A
#
# COMPACT_ATOMS: atom_id res chain seq x y z
N MET A 1 -10.08 22.20 -14.55
CA MET A 1 -10.23 20.75 -14.79
C MET A 1 -10.33 20.07 -13.44
N THR A 2 -11.29 19.16 -13.26
CA THR A 2 -11.45 18.39 -12.03
C THR A 2 -10.23 17.48 -11.84
N GLN A 3 -9.67 17.40 -10.62
CA GLN A 3 -8.53 16.51 -10.32
C GLN A 3 -8.95 15.05 -10.51
N ARG A 4 -8.23 14.32 -11.37
CA ARG A 4 -8.42 12.85 -11.50
C ARG A 4 -7.75 12.13 -10.33
N LEU A 5 -8.41 11.11 -9.81
CA LEU A 5 -7.95 10.39 -8.61
C LEU A 5 -7.88 8.88 -8.84
N ILE A 6 -6.75 8.28 -8.43
CA ILE A 6 -6.60 6.83 -8.22
C ILE A 6 -6.23 6.62 -6.76
N ASP A 7 -7.08 5.90 -6.02
CA ASP A 7 -6.77 5.51 -4.65
C ASP A 7 -5.85 4.29 -4.64
N ALA A 8 -4.61 4.46 -4.22
CA ALA A 8 -3.61 3.40 -4.23
C ALA A 8 -3.65 2.48 -2.99
N HIS A 9 -4.58 2.71 -2.04
CA HIS A 9 -4.71 1.90 -0.82
C HIS A 9 -6.06 2.09 -0.14
N ALA A 10 -6.93 1.13 -0.28
CA ALA A 10 -8.14 0.98 0.51
C ALA A 10 -8.35 -0.50 0.85
N HIS A 11 -9.25 -0.78 1.77
CA HIS A 11 -9.59 -2.13 2.20
C HIS A 11 -11.09 -2.38 2.02
N VAL A 12 -11.45 -3.62 1.69
CA VAL A 12 -12.84 -4.11 1.74
C VAL A 12 -12.84 -5.44 2.47
N PHE A 13 -13.87 -5.69 3.27
CA PHE A 13 -13.98 -6.89 4.10
C PHE A 13 -15.41 -7.10 4.60
N LEU A 14 -15.67 -8.31 5.09
CA LEU A 14 -16.86 -8.67 5.85
C LEU A 14 -16.46 -8.97 7.30
N GLY A 15 -17.32 -8.61 8.26
CA GLY A 15 -17.04 -8.75 9.67
C GLY A 15 -16.96 -10.21 10.16
N ASP A 16 -17.55 -11.14 9.40
CA ASP A 16 -17.53 -12.58 9.68
C ASP A 16 -16.33 -13.33 9.05
N MET A 17 -15.45 -12.61 8.32
CA MET A 17 -14.25 -13.22 7.75
C MET A 17 -13.30 -13.73 8.84
N PRO A 18 -12.63 -14.89 8.63
CA PRO A 18 -11.74 -15.47 9.64
C PRO A 18 -10.51 -14.59 9.89
N HIS A 19 -10.27 -14.27 11.17
CA HIS A 19 -9.08 -13.53 11.58
C HIS A 19 -7.87 -14.45 11.80
N VAL A 20 -6.66 -13.89 11.62
CA VAL A 20 -5.44 -14.53 12.12
C VAL A 20 -5.46 -14.63 13.65
N ALA A 21 -4.63 -15.50 14.25
CA ALA A 21 -4.64 -15.76 15.68
C ALA A 21 -4.49 -14.50 16.56
N ASN A 22 -3.62 -13.56 16.15
CA ASN A 22 -3.37 -12.30 16.85
C ASN A 22 -3.50 -11.11 15.88
N PRO A 23 -4.74 -10.72 15.54
CA PRO A 23 -4.96 -9.61 14.62
C PRO A 23 -4.61 -8.28 15.28
N ARG A 24 -4.06 -7.35 14.52
CA ARG A 24 -3.81 -5.96 14.99
C ARG A 24 -5.10 -5.25 15.39
N HIS A 25 -6.16 -5.51 14.64
CA HIS A 25 -7.51 -5.00 14.90
C HIS A 25 -8.48 -6.18 14.76
N ARG A 26 -9.43 -6.29 15.69
CA ARG A 26 -10.60 -7.14 15.49
C ARG A 26 -11.66 -6.32 14.80
N ILE A 27 -12.16 -6.84 13.68
CA ILE A 27 -13.14 -6.18 12.83
C ILE A 27 -14.39 -7.08 12.86
N ASP A 28 -15.49 -6.55 13.36
CA ASP A 28 -16.78 -7.24 13.50
C ASP A 28 -17.92 -6.53 12.71
N TRP A 29 -17.53 -5.70 11.76
CA TRP A 29 -18.39 -4.92 10.87
C TRP A 29 -17.95 -5.05 9.41
N ASP A 30 -18.91 -4.82 8.52
CA ASP A 30 -18.68 -4.92 7.08
C ASP A 30 -18.25 -3.57 6.49
N TYR A 31 -17.27 -3.63 5.57
CA TYR A 31 -17.06 -2.57 4.62
C TYR A 31 -16.97 -3.19 3.23
N THR A 32 -18.12 -3.25 2.57
CA THR A 32 -18.28 -4.00 1.34
C THR A 32 -17.71 -3.27 0.13
N ILE A 33 -17.52 -4.01 -0.96
CA ILE A 33 -17.08 -3.40 -2.21
C ILE A 33 -18.09 -2.38 -2.74
N GLU A 34 -19.39 -2.58 -2.52
CA GLU A 34 -20.45 -1.67 -2.93
C GLU A 34 -20.33 -0.35 -2.16
N GLN A 35 -20.13 -0.40 -0.83
CA GLN A 35 -19.91 0.78 0.01
C GLN A 35 -18.64 1.55 -0.43
N TYR A 36 -17.58 0.83 -0.78
CA TYR A 36 -16.38 1.46 -1.28
C TYR A 36 -16.56 2.11 -2.66
N LEU A 37 -17.27 1.46 -3.58
CA LEU A 37 -17.60 2.05 -4.89
C LEU A 37 -18.45 3.32 -4.75
N GLU A 38 -19.42 3.34 -3.84
CA GLU A 38 -20.19 4.56 -3.52
C GLU A 38 -19.27 5.67 -2.97
N THR A 39 -18.31 5.29 -2.12
CA THR A 39 -17.30 6.25 -1.59
C THR A 39 -16.42 6.80 -2.72
N MET A 40 -15.94 5.95 -3.62
CA MET A 40 -15.19 6.38 -4.79
C MET A 40 -15.99 7.37 -5.66
N ASP A 41 -17.23 7.03 -5.99
CA ASP A 41 -18.09 7.85 -6.85
C ASP A 41 -18.41 9.21 -6.20
N ARG A 42 -18.68 9.24 -4.89
CA ARG A 42 -18.91 10.46 -4.12
C ARG A 42 -17.73 11.43 -4.15
N HIS A 43 -16.50 10.90 -4.18
CA HIS A 43 -15.28 11.73 -4.14
C HIS A 43 -14.57 11.85 -5.49
N GLY A 44 -15.20 11.37 -6.58
CA GLY A 44 -14.62 11.47 -7.93
C GLY A 44 -13.39 10.60 -8.16
N VAL A 45 -13.25 9.49 -7.40
CA VAL A 45 -12.16 8.52 -7.57
C VAL A 45 -12.49 7.58 -8.72
N GLU A 46 -11.69 7.62 -9.78
CA GLU A 46 -11.96 6.85 -10.98
C GLU A 46 -11.53 5.38 -10.88
N ARG A 47 -10.41 5.11 -10.20
CA ARG A 47 -9.81 3.78 -10.06
C ARG A 47 -9.24 3.57 -8.66
N ALA A 48 -9.06 2.31 -8.25
CA ALA A 48 -8.42 1.99 -6.99
C ALA A 48 -7.60 0.69 -7.03
N ALA A 49 -6.56 0.64 -6.18
CA ALA A 49 -5.82 -0.56 -5.86
C ALA A 49 -6.06 -0.95 -4.40
N LEU A 50 -6.91 -1.96 -4.18
CA LEU A 50 -7.24 -2.47 -2.86
C LEU A 50 -6.04 -3.20 -2.25
N ALA A 51 -5.84 -3.07 -0.95
CA ALA A 51 -4.81 -3.76 -0.20
C ALA A 51 -5.41 -4.83 0.70
N ALA A 52 -4.85 -6.03 0.73
CA ALA A 52 -5.28 -7.06 1.67
C ALA A 52 -5.17 -6.55 3.11
N ALA A 53 -6.25 -6.63 3.87
CA ALA A 53 -6.27 -6.22 5.26
C ALA A 53 -5.56 -7.26 6.14
N SER A 54 -4.55 -6.80 6.90
CA SER A 54 -3.70 -7.70 7.69
C SER A 54 -4.43 -8.58 8.72
N PRO A 55 -5.57 -8.19 9.30
CA PRO A 55 -6.31 -9.05 10.23
C PRO A 55 -6.76 -10.39 9.65
N TYR A 56 -6.94 -10.48 8.34
CA TYR A 56 -7.44 -11.68 7.67
C TYR A 56 -6.34 -12.55 7.05
N GLY A 57 -5.06 -12.15 7.21
CA GLY A 57 -3.92 -12.93 6.71
C GLY A 57 -4.04 -13.24 5.22
N ASP A 58 -3.87 -14.52 4.87
CA ASP A 58 -3.95 -15.00 3.49
C ASP A 58 -5.37 -15.40 3.04
N TYR A 59 -6.42 -15.02 3.78
CA TYR A 59 -7.81 -15.14 3.34
C TYR A 59 -8.14 -13.99 2.37
N ASN A 60 -7.98 -14.23 1.08
CA ASN A 60 -8.12 -13.22 0.03
C ASN A 60 -9.43 -13.33 -0.78
N ASP A 61 -10.28 -14.30 -0.49
CA ASP A 61 -11.40 -14.70 -1.36
C ASP A 61 -12.36 -13.55 -1.63
N TYR A 62 -12.81 -12.86 -0.59
CA TYR A 62 -13.72 -11.72 -0.74
C TYR A 62 -13.10 -10.59 -1.55
N MET A 63 -11.85 -10.23 -1.27
CA MET A 63 -11.17 -9.15 -1.98
C MET A 63 -10.93 -9.48 -3.45
N ILE A 64 -10.52 -10.71 -3.79
CA ILE A 64 -10.35 -11.14 -5.18
C ILE A 64 -11.71 -11.13 -5.91
N ALA A 65 -12.78 -11.64 -5.27
CA ALA A 65 -14.14 -11.57 -5.82
C ALA A 65 -14.57 -10.12 -6.06
N SER A 66 -14.19 -9.20 -5.17
CA SER A 66 -14.50 -7.77 -5.26
C SER A 66 -13.86 -7.07 -6.45
N VAL A 67 -12.71 -7.52 -6.94
CA VAL A 67 -12.01 -6.88 -8.07
C VAL A 67 -12.17 -7.61 -9.39
N ARG A 68 -12.57 -8.88 -9.34
CA ARG A 68 -12.76 -9.72 -10.54
C ARG A 68 -13.74 -9.08 -11.52
N GLY A 69 -13.31 -8.91 -12.78
CA GLY A 69 -14.15 -8.34 -13.83
C GLY A 69 -14.44 -6.84 -13.70
N ARG A 70 -13.86 -6.15 -12.71
CA ARG A 70 -14.04 -4.70 -12.53
C ARG A 70 -12.80 -3.94 -13.04
N PRO A 71 -12.85 -3.29 -14.20
CA PRO A 71 -11.68 -2.62 -14.81
C PRO A 71 -11.15 -1.44 -13.99
N ARG A 72 -12.01 -0.82 -13.16
CA ARG A 72 -11.64 0.27 -12.25
C ARG A 72 -10.77 -0.21 -11.07
N LEU A 73 -10.71 -1.51 -10.79
CA LEU A 73 -10.14 -2.06 -9.57
C LEU A 73 -8.95 -2.97 -9.84
N ARG A 74 -7.96 -2.90 -8.97
CA ARG A 74 -6.86 -3.85 -8.79
C ARG A 74 -6.76 -4.21 -7.31
N CYS A 75 -6.04 -5.29 -6.98
CA CYS A 75 -5.74 -5.56 -5.58
C CYS A 75 -4.35 -6.17 -5.36
N THR A 76 -3.89 -6.10 -4.12
CA THR A 76 -2.74 -6.83 -3.60
C THR A 76 -3.20 -7.84 -2.57
N VAL A 77 -2.65 -9.03 -2.62
CA VAL A 77 -2.99 -10.17 -1.75
C VAL A 77 -1.91 -10.43 -0.69
N ILE A 78 -2.25 -11.11 0.39
CA ILE A 78 -1.27 -11.70 1.30
C ILE A 78 -1.16 -13.18 0.96
N VAL A 79 0.05 -13.70 0.78
CA VAL A 79 0.26 -15.12 0.47
C VAL A 79 1.39 -15.71 1.32
N LYS A 80 1.31 -17.01 1.56
CA LYS A 80 2.38 -17.77 2.25
C LYS A 80 3.54 -18.07 1.28
N PRO A 81 4.77 -18.22 1.77
CA PRO A 81 5.94 -18.53 0.92
C PRO A 81 5.80 -19.79 0.06
N GLY A 82 4.95 -20.72 0.48
CA GLY A 82 4.66 -21.97 -0.25
C GLY A 82 3.65 -21.87 -1.38
N VAL A 83 3.00 -20.70 -1.61
CA VAL A 83 1.97 -20.52 -2.64
C VAL A 83 2.48 -21.00 -4.01
N GLU A 84 1.68 -21.80 -4.70
CA GLU A 84 2.05 -22.35 -5.99
C GLU A 84 1.95 -21.31 -7.12
N ARG A 85 2.79 -21.43 -8.15
CA ARG A 85 2.78 -20.54 -9.31
C ARG A 85 1.43 -20.52 -10.00
N TYR A 86 0.79 -21.68 -10.14
CA TYR A 86 -0.54 -21.79 -10.72
C TYR A 86 -1.58 -20.91 -10.01
N THR A 87 -1.55 -20.87 -8.66
CA THR A 87 -2.44 -20.01 -7.87
C THR A 87 -2.19 -18.53 -8.14
N LEU A 88 -0.92 -18.12 -8.22
CA LEU A 88 -0.57 -16.73 -8.54
C LEU A 88 -1.01 -16.35 -9.97
N ASP A 89 -0.86 -17.25 -10.95
CA ASP A 89 -1.32 -17.02 -12.32
C ASP A 89 -2.86 -16.90 -12.39
N ALA A 90 -3.59 -17.67 -11.57
CA ALA A 90 -5.04 -17.52 -11.45
C ALA A 90 -5.42 -16.15 -10.85
N MET A 91 -4.78 -15.75 -9.76
CA MET A 91 -4.99 -14.46 -9.14
C MET A 91 -4.69 -13.30 -10.11
N LYS A 92 -3.64 -13.40 -10.93
CA LYS A 92 -3.31 -12.38 -11.94
C LYS A 92 -4.44 -12.17 -12.93
N ARG A 93 -5.14 -13.23 -13.35
CA ARG A 93 -6.32 -13.11 -14.23
C ARG A 93 -7.49 -12.40 -13.57
N ASP A 94 -7.53 -12.40 -12.24
CA ASP A 94 -8.57 -11.78 -11.43
C ASP A 94 -8.18 -10.37 -10.92
N ASN A 95 -7.37 -9.63 -11.66
CA ASN A 95 -6.94 -8.26 -11.34
C ASN A 95 -6.02 -8.11 -10.11
N VAL A 96 -5.38 -9.18 -9.65
CA VAL A 96 -4.31 -9.08 -8.64
C VAL A 96 -3.03 -8.61 -9.33
N VAL A 97 -2.42 -7.55 -8.78
CA VAL A 97 -1.23 -6.90 -9.36
C VAL A 97 -0.02 -6.89 -8.42
N GLY A 98 -0.15 -7.49 -7.25
CA GLY A 98 0.94 -7.51 -6.28
C GLY A 98 0.60 -8.27 -5.00
N VAL A 99 1.57 -8.31 -4.11
CA VAL A 99 1.42 -8.90 -2.78
C VAL A 99 1.69 -7.88 -1.71
N ARG A 100 1.04 -8.05 -0.56
CA ARG A 100 1.29 -7.24 0.65
C ARG A 100 2.06 -8.05 1.68
N LEU A 101 3.09 -7.43 2.26
CA LEU A 101 3.86 -7.93 3.39
C LEU A 101 3.52 -7.06 4.62
N PRO A 102 2.52 -7.44 5.44
CA PRO A 102 2.10 -6.66 6.60
C PRO A 102 2.97 -6.98 7.82
N TYR A 103 4.24 -6.62 7.76
CA TYR A 103 5.26 -7.01 8.73
C TYR A 103 5.30 -6.16 10.00
N ILE A 104 4.44 -5.15 10.10
CA ILE A 104 4.45 -4.19 11.22
C ILE A 104 4.32 -4.84 12.60
N ASN A 105 3.58 -5.94 12.72
CA ASN A 105 3.37 -6.65 13.98
C ASN A 105 4.19 -7.94 14.10
N LEU A 106 5.08 -8.22 13.12
CA LEU A 106 5.90 -9.44 13.19
C LEU A 106 7.16 -9.19 13.99
N ASP A 107 7.42 -10.05 14.94
CA ASP A 107 8.68 -10.14 15.68
C ASP A 107 8.94 -11.60 16.05
N PRO A 108 10.03 -12.22 15.56
CA PRO A 108 11.00 -11.67 14.60
C PRO A 108 10.44 -11.48 13.18
N LEU A 109 11.11 -10.63 12.40
CA LEU A 109 10.84 -10.52 10.96
C LEU A 109 11.32 -11.78 10.22
N PRO A 110 10.66 -12.18 9.13
CA PRO A 110 11.12 -13.32 8.34
C PRO A 110 12.46 -13.00 7.65
N GLU A 111 13.33 -14.02 7.58
CA GLU A 111 14.59 -13.93 6.84
C GLU A 111 14.29 -14.02 5.33
N LEU A 112 14.29 -12.86 4.65
CA LEU A 112 13.97 -12.78 3.22
C LEU A 112 15.06 -13.35 2.31
N THR A 113 16.24 -13.63 2.83
CA THR A 113 17.33 -14.31 2.11
C THR A 113 17.17 -15.84 2.10
N ASP A 114 16.26 -16.40 2.90
CA ASP A 114 15.93 -17.82 2.83
C ASP A 114 15.42 -18.21 1.44
N PHE A 115 15.79 -19.40 0.98
CA PHE A 115 15.42 -19.94 -0.34
C PHE A 115 13.91 -19.85 -0.63
N LYS A 116 13.05 -20.12 0.37
CA LYS A 116 11.58 -20.04 0.21
C LYS A 116 11.09 -18.65 -0.15
N TYR A 117 11.69 -17.60 0.43
CA TYR A 117 11.36 -16.21 0.12
C TYR A 117 12.00 -15.75 -1.18
N GLN A 118 13.25 -16.12 -1.44
CA GLN A 118 13.92 -15.79 -2.69
C GLN A 118 13.17 -16.38 -3.90
N ARG A 119 12.69 -17.64 -3.78
CA ARG A 119 11.83 -18.26 -4.81
C ARG A 119 10.53 -17.49 -4.99
N LEU A 120 9.91 -17.07 -3.88
CA LEU A 120 8.65 -16.31 -3.90
C LEU A 120 8.82 -14.94 -4.57
N LEU A 121 9.82 -14.18 -4.16
CA LEU A 121 10.14 -12.85 -4.72
C LEU A 121 10.45 -12.95 -6.23
N ARG A 122 11.16 -13.99 -6.65
CA ARG A 122 11.37 -14.25 -8.08
C ARG A 122 10.04 -14.46 -8.82
N ARG A 123 9.10 -15.24 -8.25
CA ARG A 123 7.78 -15.44 -8.86
C ARG A 123 7.01 -14.12 -9.02
N PHE A 124 7.08 -13.23 -8.02
CA PHE A 124 6.44 -11.91 -8.11
C PHE A 124 7.08 -11.06 -9.21
N ARG A 125 8.40 -11.03 -9.29
CA ARG A 125 9.10 -10.35 -10.39
C ARG A 125 8.71 -10.89 -11.76
N ASP A 126 8.67 -12.22 -11.91
CA ASP A 126 8.31 -12.89 -13.18
C ASP A 126 6.84 -12.66 -13.58
N LEU A 127 5.97 -12.29 -12.63
CA LEU A 127 4.59 -11.88 -12.85
C LEU A 127 4.45 -10.37 -13.12
N ASP A 128 5.55 -9.62 -13.00
CA ASP A 128 5.56 -8.15 -12.97
C ASP A 128 4.75 -7.54 -11.81
N TRP A 129 4.60 -8.31 -10.73
CA TRP A 129 3.90 -7.87 -9.52
C TRP A 129 4.80 -7.00 -8.65
N HIS A 130 4.18 -6.03 -7.96
CA HIS A 130 4.86 -5.28 -6.92
C HIS A 130 4.74 -5.97 -5.56
N VAL A 131 5.71 -5.70 -4.70
CA VAL A 131 5.68 -6.07 -3.27
C VAL A 131 5.32 -4.83 -2.47
N HIS A 132 4.23 -4.89 -1.74
CA HIS A 132 3.69 -3.84 -0.91
C HIS A 132 4.12 -4.07 0.55
N LEU A 133 4.95 -3.20 1.10
CA LEU A 133 5.55 -3.35 2.42
C LEU A 133 4.91 -2.42 3.45
N HIS A 134 4.36 -3.00 4.52
CA HIS A 134 3.86 -2.28 5.69
C HIS A 134 4.74 -2.59 6.89
N LEU A 135 5.63 -1.67 7.24
CA LEU A 135 6.62 -1.80 8.31
C LEU A 135 6.99 -0.43 8.86
N ASP A 136 7.36 -0.36 10.15
CA ASP A 136 7.85 0.88 10.75
C ASP A 136 9.24 1.25 10.21
N GLY A 137 9.45 2.56 10.02
CA GLY A 137 10.68 3.12 9.45
C GLY A 137 11.97 2.62 10.09
N PRO A 138 12.11 2.59 11.42
CA PRO A 138 13.33 2.05 12.07
C PRO A 138 13.67 0.61 11.69
N ARG A 139 12.69 -0.18 11.24
CA ARG A 139 12.87 -1.60 10.87
C ARG A 139 13.04 -1.82 9.36
N LEU A 140 12.81 -0.80 8.52
CA LEU A 140 13.02 -0.91 7.06
C LEU A 140 14.41 -1.42 6.68
N PRO A 141 15.52 -1.01 7.33
CA PRO A 141 16.85 -1.53 7.04
C PRO A 141 17.02 -3.05 7.18
N LEU A 142 16.15 -3.71 7.92
CA LEU A 142 16.20 -5.16 8.12
C LEU A 142 15.68 -5.97 6.92
N VAL A 143 14.83 -5.38 6.08
CA VAL A 143 14.15 -6.10 4.98
C VAL A 143 14.39 -5.47 3.60
N MET A 144 14.53 -4.16 3.50
CA MET A 144 14.65 -3.47 2.22
C MET A 144 15.85 -3.94 1.38
N PRO A 145 17.05 -4.21 1.95
CA PRO A 145 18.17 -4.68 1.14
C PRO A 145 17.87 -5.99 0.39
N ALA A 146 17.21 -6.94 1.04
CA ALA A 146 16.82 -8.20 0.40
C ALA A 146 15.72 -8.01 -0.67
N LEU A 147 14.76 -7.13 -0.43
CA LEU A 147 13.72 -6.79 -1.41
C LEU A 147 14.32 -6.09 -2.64
N GLU A 148 15.19 -5.11 -2.44
CA GLU A 148 15.89 -4.44 -3.55
C GLU A 148 16.74 -5.41 -4.37
N ALA A 149 17.53 -6.26 -3.69
CA ALA A 149 18.38 -7.25 -4.34
C ALA A 149 17.59 -8.27 -5.18
N SER A 150 16.36 -8.56 -4.79
CA SER A 150 15.47 -9.47 -5.54
C SER A 150 14.98 -8.90 -6.88
N GLY A 151 15.06 -7.57 -7.06
CA GLY A 151 14.63 -6.87 -8.27
C GLY A 151 13.11 -6.71 -8.41
N VAL A 152 12.31 -6.96 -7.35
CA VAL A 152 10.87 -6.70 -7.35
C VAL A 152 10.58 -5.20 -7.34
N LYS A 153 9.45 -4.78 -7.90
CA LYS A 153 8.89 -3.45 -7.67
C LYS A 153 8.47 -3.35 -6.21
N LEU A 154 8.98 -2.36 -5.47
CA LEU A 154 8.67 -2.17 -4.05
C LEU A 154 7.74 -0.99 -3.85
N VAL A 155 6.66 -1.17 -3.09
CA VAL A 155 5.75 -0.09 -2.68
C VAL A 155 5.72 -0.03 -1.16
N VAL A 156 6.16 1.07 -0.57
CA VAL A 156 6.21 1.25 0.89
C VAL A 156 5.00 2.04 1.36
N ASP A 157 4.31 1.54 2.40
CA ASP A 157 3.11 2.18 2.96
C ASP A 157 3.41 3.45 3.76
N HIS A 158 2.46 4.37 3.76
CA HIS A 158 2.28 5.43 4.74
C HIS A 158 3.56 6.24 5.02
N TYR A 159 4.09 6.90 3.98
CA TYR A 159 5.35 7.69 4.06
C TYR A 159 6.57 6.90 4.57
N GLY A 160 6.51 5.55 4.59
CA GLY A 160 7.55 4.72 5.20
C GLY A 160 7.56 4.74 6.73
N ARG A 161 6.53 5.28 7.38
CA ARG A 161 6.31 5.30 8.84
C ARG A 161 7.56 5.67 9.64
N PRO A 162 8.20 6.83 9.39
CA PRO A 162 9.42 7.22 10.09
C PRO A 162 9.19 7.30 11.61
N ASP A 163 10.25 7.12 12.39
CA ASP A 163 10.21 7.32 13.83
C ASP A 163 9.75 8.76 14.14
N PRO A 164 8.73 8.96 15.00
CA PRO A 164 8.17 10.29 15.23
C PRO A 164 9.11 11.28 15.88
N LYS A 165 10.17 10.80 16.58
CA LYS A 165 11.18 11.66 17.22
C LYS A 165 12.29 12.05 16.23
N LEU A 166 12.66 11.14 15.34
CA LEU A 166 13.72 11.34 14.35
C LEU A 166 13.21 11.96 13.05
N GLY A 167 11.92 11.75 12.72
CA GLY A 167 11.30 12.31 11.53
C GLY A 167 12.05 11.92 10.26
N VAL A 168 12.35 12.88 9.41
CA VAL A 168 13.10 12.67 8.17
C VAL A 168 14.53 12.12 8.40
N ASN A 169 15.08 12.28 9.60
CA ASN A 169 16.42 11.76 9.96
C ASN A 169 16.38 10.29 10.41
N CYS A 170 15.21 9.65 10.46
CA CYS A 170 15.09 8.22 10.72
C CYS A 170 15.91 7.43 9.68
N ALA A 171 16.76 6.53 10.13
CA ALA A 171 17.66 5.77 9.26
C ALA A 171 16.92 5.00 8.15
N GLY A 172 15.77 4.41 8.47
CA GLY A 172 14.93 3.74 7.47
C GLY A 172 14.29 4.72 6.48
N PHE A 173 13.89 5.91 6.90
CA PHE A 173 13.40 6.93 5.99
C PHE A 173 14.51 7.42 5.04
N GLN A 174 15.73 7.62 5.54
CA GLN A 174 16.88 7.95 4.72
C GLN A 174 17.23 6.82 3.72
N MET A 175 17.08 5.56 4.13
CA MET A 175 17.21 4.42 3.21
C MET A 175 16.13 4.45 2.13
N LEU A 176 14.88 4.76 2.50
CA LEU A 176 13.76 4.87 1.57
C LEU A 176 14.01 5.97 0.51
N LEU A 177 14.53 7.15 0.91
CA LEU A 177 14.91 8.21 -0.02
C LEU A 177 15.92 7.73 -1.07
N ARG A 178 16.97 7.01 -0.62
CA ARG A 178 17.95 6.42 -1.54
C ARG A 178 17.35 5.33 -2.45
N ALA A 179 16.42 4.54 -1.94
CA ALA A 179 15.74 3.50 -2.73
C ALA A 179 14.87 4.10 -3.84
N LEU A 180 14.22 5.23 -3.59
CA LEU A 180 13.43 5.96 -4.59
C LEU A 180 14.29 6.39 -5.79
N GLN A 181 15.51 6.88 -5.56
CA GLN A 181 16.44 7.31 -6.60
C GLN A 181 16.84 6.16 -7.55
N LYS A 182 16.83 4.90 -7.08
CA LYS A 182 17.11 3.71 -7.90
C LYS A 182 15.98 3.38 -8.89
N GLY A 183 14.80 3.98 -8.72
CA GLY A 183 13.71 3.92 -9.70
C GLY A 183 12.80 2.68 -9.66
N ASN A 184 12.99 1.76 -8.70
CA ASN A 184 12.13 0.56 -8.56
C ASN A 184 11.36 0.52 -7.24
N THR A 185 11.29 1.67 -6.53
CA THR A 185 10.58 1.83 -5.27
C THR A 185 9.57 2.96 -5.37
N TRP A 186 8.37 2.77 -4.83
CA TRP A 186 7.30 3.76 -4.70
C TRP A 186 6.92 3.93 -3.23
N VAL A 187 6.31 5.06 -2.89
CA VAL A 187 5.81 5.33 -1.54
C VAL A 187 4.37 5.82 -1.61
N LYS A 188 3.52 5.25 -0.77
CA LYS A 188 2.16 5.75 -0.57
C LYS A 188 2.16 6.91 0.41
N VAL A 189 1.74 8.08 -0.06
CA VAL A 189 1.50 9.26 0.75
C VAL A 189 0.08 9.17 1.31
N SER A 190 -0.08 8.47 2.43
CA SER A 190 -1.35 8.06 3.00
C SER A 190 -1.32 7.97 4.53
N ALA A 191 -2.47 7.88 5.15
CA ALA A 191 -2.63 7.67 6.59
C ALA A 191 -1.86 8.69 7.45
N GLY A 192 -1.87 9.95 7.07
CA GLY A 192 -1.23 11.04 7.82
C GLY A 192 -1.73 11.14 9.27
N TYR A 193 -3.00 10.81 9.50
CA TYR A 193 -3.61 10.75 10.83
C TYR A 193 -2.94 9.75 11.78
N ARG A 194 -2.29 8.67 11.25
CA ARG A 194 -1.53 7.69 12.05
C ARG A 194 -0.12 8.17 12.40
N LEU A 195 0.39 9.18 11.69
CA LEU A 195 1.78 9.64 11.80
C LEU A 195 1.93 10.99 12.49
N GLY A 196 0.79 11.67 12.73
CA GLY A 196 0.72 13.07 13.15
C GLY A 196 0.69 14.00 11.94
N ARG A 197 -0.48 14.57 11.67
CA ARG A 197 -0.74 15.43 10.49
C ARG A 197 0.26 16.58 10.34
N GLU A 198 0.75 17.09 11.47
CA GLU A 198 1.73 18.18 11.51
C GLU A 198 3.12 17.79 10.96
N ARG A 199 3.42 16.49 10.87
CA ARG A 199 4.72 15.95 10.42
C ARG A 199 4.73 15.56 8.97
N VAL A 200 3.56 15.18 8.41
CA VAL A 200 3.48 14.57 7.08
C VAL A 200 3.93 15.49 5.96
N ALA A 201 3.79 16.80 6.13
CA ALA A 201 4.29 17.77 5.16
C ALA A 201 5.81 17.68 4.97
N ALA A 202 6.57 17.54 6.06
CA ALA A 202 8.02 17.37 6.00
C ALA A 202 8.41 16.07 5.32
N TYR A 203 7.70 14.96 5.61
CA TYR A 203 7.93 13.67 4.97
C TYR A 203 7.59 13.72 3.48
N GLY A 204 6.42 14.26 3.13
CA GLY A 204 5.95 14.38 1.76
C GLY A 204 6.88 15.23 0.89
N LEU A 205 7.32 16.38 1.38
CA LEU A 205 8.23 17.26 0.66
C LEU A 205 9.62 16.63 0.46
N ALA A 206 10.13 15.89 1.47
CA ALA A 206 11.40 15.16 1.33
C ALA A 206 11.30 14.07 0.26
N LEU A 207 10.22 13.28 0.25
CA LEU A 207 9.96 12.26 -0.76
C LEU A 207 9.76 12.86 -2.16
N LEU A 208 8.99 13.95 -2.26
CA LEU A 208 8.70 14.64 -3.51
C LEU A 208 9.96 15.20 -4.17
N LYS A 209 10.89 15.72 -3.36
CA LYS A 209 12.19 16.22 -3.83
C LYS A 209 13.02 15.12 -4.49
N GLU A 210 13.00 13.92 -3.93
CA GLU A 210 13.83 12.81 -4.41
C GLU A 210 13.26 12.14 -5.67
N ALA A 211 11.94 11.88 -5.71
CA ALA A 211 11.33 11.16 -6.82
C ALA A 211 9.81 11.45 -6.94
N PRO A 212 9.42 12.57 -7.53
CA PRO A 212 8.00 12.93 -7.68
C PRO A 212 7.18 11.91 -8.49
N GLU A 213 7.84 11.12 -9.37
CA GLU A 213 7.22 10.07 -10.18
C GLU A 213 7.03 8.74 -9.41
N ARG A 214 7.36 8.70 -8.13
CA ARG A 214 7.29 7.50 -7.28
C ARG A 214 6.32 7.65 -6.10
N LEU A 215 5.59 8.76 -5.99
CA LEU A 215 4.63 8.99 -4.94
C LEU A 215 3.23 8.62 -5.39
N LEU A 216 2.49 7.94 -4.53
CA LEU A 216 1.14 7.45 -4.79
C LEU A 216 0.21 7.98 -3.69
N TRP A 217 -0.77 8.79 -4.05
CA TRP A 217 -1.83 9.10 -3.10
C TRP A 217 -2.66 7.87 -2.76
N ALA A 218 -3.08 7.75 -1.50
CA ALA A 218 -3.96 6.70 -1.05
C ALA A 218 -4.74 7.12 0.20
N SER A 219 -5.98 6.62 0.34
CA SER A 219 -6.86 6.99 1.44
C SER A 219 -6.57 6.24 2.74
N ASP A 220 -6.25 4.95 2.68
CA ASP A 220 -6.27 3.99 3.80
C ASP A 220 -7.70 3.73 4.33
N CYS A 221 -8.73 4.01 3.49
CA CYS A 221 -10.14 3.76 3.80
C CYS A 221 -10.39 2.25 4.05
N PRO A 222 -11.21 1.86 5.03
CA PRO A 222 -12.12 2.65 5.86
C PRO A 222 -11.53 3.11 7.21
N PHE A 223 -10.22 3.36 7.31
CA PHE A 223 -9.58 3.96 8.49
C PHE A 223 -9.62 3.10 9.74
N VAL A 224 -9.47 1.79 9.60
CA VAL A 224 -9.62 0.81 10.70
C VAL A 224 -8.92 1.26 11.98
N GLY A 225 -9.70 1.36 13.08
CA GLY A 225 -9.27 1.89 14.36
C GLY A 225 -9.32 3.43 14.47
N HIS A 226 -9.81 4.14 13.43
CA HIS A 226 -10.00 5.60 13.37
C HIS A 226 -11.26 5.98 12.59
N GLU A 227 -12.24 5.07 12.48
CA GLU A 227 -13.43 5.20 11.63
C GLU A 227 -14.28 6.43 11.97
N LYS A 228 -14.22 6.89 13.23
CA LYS A 228 -14.96 8.06 13.74
C LYS A 228 -14.15 9.36 13.72
N GLU A 229 -12.87 9.27 13.42
CA GLU A 229 -11.90 10.37 13.54
C GLU A 229 -11.48 10.93 12.18
N VAL A 230 -11.67 10.15 11.11
CA VAL A 230 -11.16 10.44 9.77
C VAL A 230 -12.25 10.29 8.73
N THR A 231 -12.35 11.26 7.85
CA THR A 231 -13.21 11.22 6.66
C THR A 231 -12.37 10.98 5.40
N TYR A 232 -13.01 10.46 4.36
CA TYR A 232 -12.33 10.23 3.07
C TYR A 232 -11.80 11.54 2.48
N GLN A 233 -12.59 12.63 2.55
CA GLN A 233 -12.17 13.94 2.05
C GLN A 233 -10.89 14.45 2.74
N GLU A 234 -10.78 14.28 4.05
CA GLU A 234 -9.59 14.70 4.78
C GLU A 234 -8.31 14.03 4.29
N THR A 235 -8.38 12.79 3.76
CA THR A 235 -7.19 12.12 3.20
C THR A 235 -6.70 12.75 1.91
N ILE A 236 -7.59 13.37 1.15
CA ILE A 236 -7.26 14.17 -0.04
C ILE A 236 -6.67 15.51 0.40
N ASP A 237 -7.36 16.19 1.33
CA ASP A 237 -7.00 17.51 1.81
C ASP A 237 -5.64 17.51 2.53
N ASP A 238 -5.35 16.47 3.33
CA ASP A 238 -4.06 16.27 4.02
C ASP A 238 -2.87 16.27 3.03
N VAL A 239 -3.05 15.68 1.85
CA VAL A 239 -2.00 15.66 0.81
C VAL A 239 -1.98 16.96 0.03
N LEU A 240 -3.14 17.54 -0.29
CA LEU A 240 -3.24 18.82 -0.99
C LEU A 240 -2.62 19.98 -0.17
N ALA A 241 -2.62 19.89 1.16
CA ALA A 241 -2.08 20.91 2.04
C ALA A 241 -0.57 21.13 1.87
N TRP A 242 0.19 20.12 1.47
CA TRP A 242 1.64 20.23 1.29
C TRP A 242 2.09 20.03 -0.17
N LEU A 243 1.27 19.41 -1.02
CA LEU A 243 1.64 19.04 -2.38
C LEU A 243 1.50 20.23 -3.34
N PRO A 244 2.58 20.68 -4.00
CA PRO A 244 2.52 21.76 -4.98
C PRO A 244 1.56 21.43 -6.14
N ALA A 245 0.85 22.44 -6.63
CA ALA A 245 -0.15 22.26 -7.69
C ALA A 245 0.39 21.54 -8.93
N GLY A 246 1.63 21.83 -9.36
CA GLY A 246 2.26 21.18 -10.51
C GLY A 246 2.58 19.70 -10.35
N ALA A 247 2.53 19.16 -9.10
CA ALA A 247 2.78 17.74 -8.83
C ALA A 247 1.49 16.93 -8.62
N ARG A 248 0.34 17.57 -8.50
CA ARG A 248 -0.94 16.94 -8.13
C ARG A 248 -1.35 15.83 -9.08
N ASP A 249 -1.42 16.11 -10.38
CA ASP A 249 -1.83 15.10 -11.37
C ASP A 249 -0.92 13.87 -11.36
N ARG A 250 0.37 14.09 -11.15
CA ARG A 250 1.35 13.00 -11.04
C ARG A 250 1.09 12.11 -9.83
N VAL A 251 0.92 12.69 -8.64
CA VAL A 251 0.77 11.95 -7.38
C VAL A 251 -0.62 11.31 -7.24
N PHE A 252 -1.66 12.02 -7.67
CA PHE A 252 -3.03 11.53 -7.56
C PHE A 252 -3.47 10.60 -8.70
N TRP A 253 -2.78 10.65 -9.85
CA TRP A 253 -3.19 9.89 -11.02
C TRP A 253 -2.04 9.14 -11.71
N GLN A 254 -1.13 9.85 -12.39
CA GLN A 254 -0.21 9.28 -13.38
C GLN A 254 0.66 8.15 -12.82
N ASN A 255 1.19 8.32 -11.60
CA ASN A 255 2.07 7.32 -10.99
C ASN A 255 1.33 6.03 -10.67
N ALA A 256 0.12 6.12 -10.12
CA ALA A 256 -0.71 4.96 -9.79
C ALA A 256 -1.24 4.27 -11.07
N GLU A 257 -1.63 5.05 -12.09
CA GLU A 257 -2.03 4.50 -13.38
C GLU A 257 -0.91 3.66 -14.00
N LYS A 258 0.30 4.21 -14.04
CA LYS A 258 1.48 3.52 -14.58
C LYS A 258 1.84 2.25 -13.82
N LEU A 259 1.69 2.26 -12.49
CA LEU A 259 2.08 1.12 -11.65
C LEU A 259 1.07 -0.01 -11.64
N TYR A 260 -0.22 0.31 -11.62
CA TYR A 260 -1.29 -0.66 -11.34
C TYR A 260 -2.16 -1.01 -12.55
N PHE A 261 -2.20 -0.16 -13.58
CA PHE A 261 -3.20 -0.28 -14.66
C PHE A 261 -2.60 -0.41 -16.06
N ASN A 262 -1.28 -0.21 -16.21
CA ASN A 262 -0.56 -0.35 -17.50
C ASN A 262 0.25 -1.64 -17.60
#